data_1caa162b084dab8b9e092061443b2192
#
_entry.id   1caa162b084dab8b9e092061443b2192
#
_cell.length_a   1.000
_cell.length_b   1.000
_cell.length_c   1.000
_cell.angle_alpha   90.00
_cell.angle_beta   90.00
_cell.angle_gamma   90.00
#
_symmetry.space_group_name_H-M   'P 1'
#
loop_
_entity.id
_entity.type
_entity.pdbx_description
1 polymer ?
#
loop_
_entity_poly.entity_id
_entity_poly.type
_entity_poly.pdbx_seq_one_letter_code
_entity_poly.pdbx_strand_id
1 'polypeptide(L)'
;MKNRDIEKIIHKGSNIFYEDNFSVFNGHENIFLGSNIYLVDSLINAGDKEGKVIIEDFVFFGHGVKILARGHDYRFYGIKRQRKVIEKPILIKKGAWIASGAIILGGVVIGEDAVVGAGSVVTKNVPPRAVVVGNPAKIIKYTDRNLTLKEKLFNYFK
;
A
#
# COMPACT_ATOMS: atom_id res chain seq x y z
N MET A 1 5.72 -9.47 -22.35
CA MET A 1 4.43 -10.19 -22.12
C MET A 1 3.57 -9.29 -21.27
N LYS A 2 2.32 -8.98 -21.64
CA LYS A 2 1.47 -8.09 -20.84
C LYS A 2 1.16 -8.75 -19.49
N ASN A 3 1.31 -8.02 -18.40
CA ASN A 3 0.96 -8.50 -17.06
C ASN A 3 -0.56 -8.71 -16.98
N ARG A 4 -0.97 -9.97 -16.85
CA ARG A 4 -2.40 -10.35 -16.87
C ARG A 4 -3.16 -9.89 -15.61
N ASP A 5 -2.46 -9.64 -14.50
CA ASP A 5 -3.14 -9.25 -13.25
C ASP A 5 -3.67 -7.82 -13.32
N ILE A 6 -2.91 -6.88 -13.88
CA ILE A 6 -3.40 -5.51 -14.05
C ILE A 6 -4.60 -5.43 -15.01
N GLU A 7 -4.65 -6.31 -16.02
CA GLU A 7 -5.77 -6.36 -16.97
C GLU A 7 -7.08 -6.81 -16.32
N LYS A 8 -7.01 -7.67 -15.32
CA LYS A 8 -8.17 -8.16 -14.55
C LYS A 8 -8.74 -7.14 -13.58
N ILE A 9 -7.97 -6.12 -13.19
CA ILE A 9 -8.47 -5.05 -12.32
C ILE A 9 -9.43 -4.18 -13.13
N ILE A 10 -10.69 -4.19 -12.73
CA ILE A 10 -11.79 -3.51 -13.45
C ILE A 10 -11.81 -2.01 -13.12
N HIS A 11 -11.62 -1.67 -11.83
CA HIS A 11 -11.71 -0.31 -11.33
C HIS A 11 -10.34 0.35 -11.30
N LYS A 12 -9.93 0.95 -12.42
CA LYS A 12 -8.64 1.64 -12.54
C LYS A 12 -8.74 2.91 -13.36
N GLY A 13 -8.00 3.91 -12.94
CA GLY A 13 -7.79 5.17 -13.65
C GLY A 13 -6.78 5.04 -14.80
N SER A 14 -6.11 6.13 -15.10
CA SER A 14 -5.12 6.24 -16.19
C SER A 14 -3.69 6.38 -15.65
N ASN A 15 -2.70 6.18 -16.53
CA ASN A 15 -1.28 6.35 -16.21
C ASN A 15 -0.84 5.52 -15.00
N ILE A 16 -1.08 4.21 -15.06
CA ILE A 16 -0.64 3.25 -14.05
C ILE A 16 0.63 2.58 -14.56
N PHE A 17 1.73 2.79 -13.85
CA PHE A 17 3.01 2.13 -14.12
C PHE A 17 3.13 0.87 -13.28
N TYR A 18 3.54 -0.23 -13.91
CA TYR A 18 3.77 -1.53 -13.28
C TYR A 18 4.84 -2.30 -14.05
N GLU A 19 5.47 -3.26 -13.38
CA GLU A 19 6.45 -4.16 -13.95
C GLU A 19 5.87 -5.56 -14.17
N ASP A 20 6.59 -6.42 -14.87
CA ASP A 20 6.13 -7.79 -15.21
C ASP A 20 5.87 -8.65 -13.96
N ASN A 21 6.53 -8.37 -12.84
CA ASN A 21 6.37 -9.10 -11.57
C ASN A 21 5.28 -8.51 -10.67
N PHE A 22 4.60 -7.44 -11.06
CA PHE A 22 3.40 -7.00 -10.34
C PHE A 22 2.42 -8.17 -10.26
N SER A 23 1.87 -8.43 -9.09
CA SER A 23 0.99 -9.58 -8.88
C SER A 23 -0.18 -9.28 -7.97
N VAL A 24 -1.32 -9.88 -8.30
CA VAL A 24 -2.52 -9.90 -7.48
C VAL A 24 -2.82 -11.33 -7.07
N PHE A 25 -2.86 -11.58 -5.77
CA PHE A 25 -3.07 -12.93 -5.27
C PHE A 25 -4.55 -13.31 -5.24
N ASN A 26 -5.43 -12.39 -4.83
CA ASN A 26 -6.89 -12.58 -4.80
C ASN A 26 -7.61 -11.26 -5.04
N GLY A 27 -8.91 -11.33 -5.36
CA GLY A 27 -9.85 -10.22 -5.30
C GLY A 27 -9.56 -9.09 -6.28
N HIS A 28 -9.25 -9.40 -7.53
CA HIS A 28 -9.01 -8.38 -8.57
C HIS A 28 -10.16 -7.37 -8.67
N GLU A 29 -11.41 -7.83 -8.47
CA GLU A 29 -12.62 -7.03 -8.50
C GLU A 29 -12.76 -6.09 -7.30
N ASN A 30 -12.04 -6.35 -6.22
CA ASN A 30 -12.02 -5.54 -4.99
C ASN A 30 -10.82 -4.59 -4.92
N ILE A 31 -10.10 -4.41 -6.02
CA ILE A 31 -8.99 -3.46 -6.15
C ILE A 31 -9.47 -2.24 -6.94
N PHE A 32 -9.29 -1.06 -6.35
CA PHE A 32 -9.66 0.23 -6.92
C PHE A 32 -8.42 1.10 -7.03
N LEU A 33 -8.01 1.42 -8.25
CA LEU A 33 -6.83 2.21 -8.54
C LEU A 33 -7.24 3.57 -9.10
N GLY A 34 -6.72 4.63 -8.53
CA GLY A 34 -6.78 5.98 -9.09
C GLY A 34 -5.88 6.14 -10.32
N SER A 35 -5.47 7.36 -10.61
CA SER A 35 -4.62 7.70 -11.76
C SER A 35 -3.21 8.14 -11.32
N ASN A 36 -2.26 8.05 -12.26
CA ASN A 36 -0.85 8.44 -12.03
C ASN A 36 -0.21 7.67 -10.87
N ILE A 37 -0.34 6.37 -10.87
CA ILE A 37 0.12 5.46 -9.82
C ILE A 37 1.33 4.65 -10.30
N TYR A 38 2.29 4.43 -9.40
CA TYR A 38 3.41 3.50 -9.60
C TYR A 38 3.22 2.29 -8.69
N LEU A 39 3.00 1.13 -9.28
CA LEU A 39 2.87 -0.15 -8.57
C LEU A 39 4.17 -0.97 -8.59
N VAL A 40 5.05 -0.72 -9.56
CA VAL A 40 6.28 -1.49 -9.83
C VAL A 40 6.03 -3.01 -9.76
N ASP A 41 6.78 -3.74 -8.95
CA ASP A 41 6.69 -5.20 -8.74
C ASP A 41 5.93 -5.56 -7.45
N SER A 42 5.01 -4.69 -7.00
CA SER A 42 4.28 -4.93 -5.76
C SER A 42 3.34 -6.13 -5.82
N LEU A 43 3.02 -6.67 -4.64
CA LEU A 43 2.01 -7.72 -4.47
C LEU A 43 0.79 -7.17 -3.75
N ILE A 44 -0.39 -7.38 -4.33
CA ILE A 44 -1.66 -7.05 -3.69
C ILE A 44 -2.42 -8.36 -3.40
N ASN A 45 -2.72 -8.60 -2.13
CA ASN A 45 -3.62 -9.66 -1.69
C ASN A 45 -4.90 -9.02 -1.16
N ALA A 46 -5.84 -8.79 -2.05
CA ALA A 46 -7.17 -8.29 -1.70
C ALA A 46 -8.07 -9.45 -1.25
N GLY A 47 -9.21 -9.13 -0.67
CA GLY A 47 -10.20 -10.13 -0.29
C GLY A 47 -11.28 -10.30 -1.35
N ASP A 48 -12.00 -11.41 -1.25
CA ASP A 48 -13.11 -11.70 -2.15
C ASP A 48 -14.42 -11.00 -1.71
N LYS A 49 -14.49 -10.58 -0.44
CA LYS A 49 -15.70 -9.97 0.17
C LYS A 49 -15.43 -8.58 0.75
N GLU A 50 -14.68 -8.52 1.86
CA GLU A 50 -14.47 -7.29 2.64
C GLU A 50 -13.06 -6.73 2.50
N GLY A 51 -12.14 -7.47 1.90
CA GLY A 51 -10.74 -7.09 1.73
C GLY A 51 -10.50 -6.13 0.58
N LYS A 52 -11.27 -5.04 0.50
CA LYS A 52 -11.08 -4.00 -0.50
C LYS A 52 -9.72 -3.34 -0.36
N VAL A 53 -9.07 -3.07 -1.49
CA VAL A 53 -7.84 -2.29 -1.57
C VAL A 53 -8.11 -1.08 -2.45
N ILE A 54 -8.05 0.11 -1.84
CA ILE A 54 -8.27 1.38 -2.54
C ILE A 54 -6.96 2.16 -2.52
N ILE A 55 -6.46 2.49 -3.70
CA ILE A 55 -5.24 3.28 -3.91
C ILE A 55 -5.63 4.51 -4.71
N GLU A 56 -5.53 5.67 -4.07
CA GLU A 56 -5.91 6.94 -4.68
C GLU A 56 -4.84 7.48 -5.62
N ASP A 57 -5.09 8.63 -6.26
CA ASP A 57 -4.21 9.24 -7.25
C ASP A 57 -2.82 9.57 -6.70
N PHE A 58 -1.81 9.55 -7.57
CA PHE A 58 -0.43 9.95 -7.28
C PHE A 58 0.26 9.13 -6.18
N VAL A 59 -0.29 7.99 -5.80
CA VAL A 59 0.38 7.06 -4.90
C VAL A 59 1.49 6.36 -5.64
N PHE A 60 2.65 6.19 -4.99
CA PHE A 60 3.72 5.42 -5.59
C PHE A 60 4.39 4.47 -4.60
N PHE A 61 4.71 3.28 -5.12
CA PHE A 61 5.37 2.22 -4.39
C PHE A 61 6.83 2.11 -4.81
N GLY A 62 7.68 1.76 -3.85
CA GLY A 62 8.98 1.18 -4.13
C GLY A 62 8.85 -0.32 -4.41
N HIS A 63 9.96 -0.94 -4.83
CA HIS A 63 10.00 -2.37 -5.14
C HIS A 63 9.65 -3.24 -3.94
N GLY A 64 8.99 -4.38 -4.20
CA GLY A 64 8.69 -5.40 -3.21
C GLY A 64 7.66 -5.01 -2.15
N VAL A 65 6.86 -3.96 -2.37
CA VAL A 65 5.76 -3.58 -1.48
C VAL A 65 4.70 -4.67 -1.45
N LYS A 66 4.14 -4.94 -0.26
CA LYS A 66 3.05 -5.90 -0.08
C LYS A 66 1.84 -5.24 0.58
N ILE A 67 0.69 -5.38 -0.06
CA ILE A 67 -0.61 -4.89 0.42
C ILE A 67 -1.46 -6.10 0.77
N LEU A 68 -1.70 -6.35 2.06
CA LEU A 68 -2.27 -7.59 2.56
C LEU A 68 -3.60 -7.34 3.26
N ALA A 69 -4.69 -7.19 2.49
CA ALA A 69 -6.04 -7.00 3.01
C ALA A 69 -6.68 -8.31 3.49
N ARG A 70 -6.11 -9.45 3.12
CA ARG A 70 -6.59 -10.79 3.45
C ARG A 70 -5.49 -11.61 4.12
N GLY A 71 -5.86 -12.40 5.12
CA GLY A 71 -5.00 -13.34 5.82
C GLY A 71 -5.79 -14.43 6.52
N HIS A 72 -5.11 -15.28 7.26
CA HIS A 72 -5.75 -16.30 8.08
C HIS A 72 -6.03 -15.79 9.50
N ASP A 73 -7.13 -16.26 10.10
CA ASP A 73 -7.48 -15.87 11.45
C ASP A 73 -6.67 -16.67 12.47
N TYR A 74 -5.72 -15.99 13.11
CA TYR A 74 -4.79 -16.58 14.09
C TYR A 74 -5.46 -17.11 15.35
N ARG A 75 -6.71 -16.71 15.62
CA ARG A 75 -7.48 -17.18 16.81
C ARG A 75 -7.90 -18.65 16.71
N PHE A 76 -7.87 -19.21 15.49
CA PHE A 76 -8.15 -20.61 15.26
C PHE A 76 -6.86 -21.46 15.23
N TYR A 77 -7.00 -22.78 15.33
CA TYR A 77 -5.89 -23.73 15.35
C TYR A 77 -6.07 -24.81 14.27
N GLY A 78 -4.96 -25.46 13.90
CA GLY A 78 -4.92 -26.59 12.96
C GLY A 78 -5.63 -26.28 11.65
N ILE A 79 -6.39 -27.25 11.15
CA ILE A 79 -7.11 -27.15 9.87
C ILE A 79 -8.12 -25.99 9.85
N LYS A 80 -8.69 -25.64 11.01
CA LYS A 80 -9.62 -24.50 11.09
C LYS A 80 -8.91 -23.18 10.74
N ARG A 81 -7.66 -22.98 11.20
CA ARG A 81 -6.88 -21.79 10.85
C ARG A 81 -6.61 -21.70 9.34
N GLN A 82 -6.30 -22.81 8.69
CA GLN A 82 -6.09 -22.83 7.24
C GLN A 82 -7.36 -22.47 6.44
N ARG A 83 -8.54 -22.74 6.98
CA ARG A 83 -9.83 -22.49 6.31
C ARG A 83 -10.47 -21.15 6.70
N LYS A 84 -10.13 -20.59 7.86
CA LYS A 84 -10.69 -19.33 8.34
C LYS A 84 -9.86 -18.15 7.85
N VAL A 85 -10.49 -17.34 7.03
CA VAL A 85 -9.90 -16.13 6.46
C VAL A 85 -10.45 -14.92 7.18
N ILE A 86 -9.63 -13.92 7.38
CA ILE A 86 -10.00 -12.59 7.85
C ILE A 86 -9.65 -11.59 6.75
N GLU A 87 -10.59 -10.71 6.45
CA GLU A 87 -10.45 -9.66 5.45
C GLU A 87 -10.74 -8.32 6.10
N LYS A 88 -9.90 -7.32 5.82
CA LYS A 88 -10.08 -5.95 6.27
C LYS A 88 -9.61 -5.00 5.18
N PRO A 89 -10.39 -3.97 4.84
CA PRO A 89 -10.04 -3.06 3.77
C PRO A 89 -8.74 -2.28 4.06
N ILE A 90 -8.06 -1.91 2.98
CA ILE A 90 -6.90 -1.00 3.03
C ILE A 90 -7.22 0.20 2.16
N LEU A 91 -6.96 1.39 2.69
CA LEU A 91 -7.07 2.64 1.94
C LEU A 91 -5.73 3.37 1.96
N ILE A 92 -5.17 3.62 0.78
CA ILE A 92 -3.97 4.42 0.59
C ILE A 92 -4.38 5.71 -0.11
N LYS A 93 -4.30 6.81 0.63
CA LYS A 93 -4.76 8.11 0.17
C LYS A 93 -3.76 8.78 -0.75
N LYS A 94 -4.27 9.78 -1.47
CA LYS A 94 -3.57 10.54 -2.49
C LYS A 94 -2.17 10.96 -2.08
N GLY A 95 -1.22 10.81 -3.00
CA GLY A 95 0.16 11.27 -2.84
C GLY A 95 1.01 10.48 -1.85
N ALA A 96 0.48 9.43 -1.22
CA ALA A 96 1.26 8.63 -0.28
C ALA A 96 2.43 7.90 -0.96
N TRP A 97 3.56 7.85 -0.27
CA TRP A 97 4.75 7.10 -0.70
C TRP A 97 4.94 5.88 0.19
N ILE A 98 4.89 4.71 -0.43
CA ILE A 98 5.16 3.44 0.25
C ILE A 98 6.51 2.92 -0.24
N ALA A 99 7.55 3.08 0.57
CA ALA A 99 8.92 2.75 0.17
C ALA A 99 9.16 1.24 0.08
N SER A 100 10.27 0.87 -0.56
CA SER A 100 10.61 -0.51 -0.92
C SER A 100 10.51 -1.49 0.25
N GLY A 101 9.93 -2.66 -0.01
CA GLY A 101 9.81 -3.75 0.95
C GLY A 101 8.83 -3.49 2.09
N ALA A 102 8.10 -2.38 2.10
CA ALA A 102 7.10 -2.12 3.13
C ALA A 102 5.90 -3.08 2.99
N ILE A 103 5.27 -3.39 4.14
CA ILE A 103 4.10 -4.27 4.24
C ILE A 103 2.97 -3.50 4.90
N ILE A 104 1.82 -3.41 4.24
CA ILE A 104 0.61 -2.78 4.77
C ILE A 104 -0.39 -3.87 5.11
N LEU A 105 -0.80 -3.95 6.37
CA LEU A 105 -1.75 -4.96 6.84
C LEU A 105 -3.20 -4.49 6.74
N GLY A 106 -4.11 -5.46 6.68
CA GLY A 106 -5.54 -5.22 6.57
C GLY A 106 -6.13 -4.36 7.69
N GLY A 107 -7.01 -3.45 7.33
CA GLY A 107 -7.66 -2.49 8.22
C GLY A 107 -6.91 -1.16 8.38
N VAL A 108 -5.81 -0.96 7.63
CA VAL A 108 -4.99 0.25 7.72
C VAL A 108 -5.45 1.31 6.71
N VAL A 109 -5.50 2.55 7.17
CA VAL A 109 -5.61 3.75 6.33
C VAL A 109 -4.26 4.48 6.33
N ILE A 110 -3.67 4.66 5.17
CA ILE A 110 -2.50 5.53 4.97
C ILE A 110 -3.02 6.91 4.55
N GLY A 111 -2.71 7.93 5.36
CA GLY A 111 -3.16 9.30 5.13
C GLY A 111 -2.53 9.96 3.91
N GLU A 112 -3.16 11.06 3.46
CA GLU A 112 -2.70 11.85 2.31
C GLU A 112 -1.26 12.34 2.51
N ASP A 113 -0.42 12.21 1.46
CA ASP A 113 1.00 12.58 1.47
C ASP A 113 1.83 11.93 2.61
N ALA A 114 1.35 10.84 3.19
CA ALA A 114 2.12 10.10 4.19
C ALA A 114 3.27 9.32 3.54
N VAL A 115 4.30 9.05 4.31
CA VAL A 115 5.47 8.27 3.88
C VAL A 115 5.64 7.05 4.76
N VAL A 116 5.66 5.88 4.15
CA VAL A 116 6.02 4.63 4.82
C VAL A 116 7.45 4.27 4.44
N GLY A 117 8.36 4.27 5.41
CA GLY A 117 9.77 3.98 5.19
C GLY A 117 10.02 2.54 4.72
N ALA A 118 11.15 2.32 4.06
CA ALA A 118 11.52 1.02 3.51
C ALA A 118 11.55 -0.08 4.59
N GLY A 119 11.07 -1.28 4.24
CA GLY A 119 11.02 -2.43 5.13
C GLY A 119 10.06 -2.32 6.31
N SER A 120 9.24 -1.28 6.38
CA SER A 120 8.31 -1.07 7.50
C SER A 120 7.10 -1.99 7.43
N VAL A 121 6.59 -2.39 8.59
CA VAL A 121 5.33 -3.17 8.71
C VAL A 121 4.26 -2.29 9.37
N VAL A 122 3.29 -1.85 8.58
CA VAL A 122 2.24 -0.94 9.05
C VAL A 122 1.04 -1.74 9.55
N THR A 123 0.77 -1.60 10.85
CA THR A 123 -0.29 -2.32 11.57
C THR A 123 -1.40 -1.41 12.08
N LYS A 124 -1.23 -0.09 11.97
CA LYS A 124 -2.17 0.95 12.44
C LYS A 124 -2.27 2.07 11.41
N ASN A 125 -3.35 2.84 11.48
CA ASN A 125 -3.54 3.99 10.62
C ASN A 125 -2.38 4.99 10.70
N VAL A 126 -1.99 5.53 9.56
CA VAL A 126 -0.95 6.55 9.42
C VAL A 126 -1.63 7.88 9.14
N PRO A 127 -1.42 8.90 9.98
CA PRO A 127 -1.99 10.22 9.75
C PRO A 127 -1.49 10.86 8.45
N PRO A 128 -2.23 11.83 7.89
CA PRO A 128 -1.74 12.60 6.74
C PRO A 128 -0.37 13.23 7.02
N ARG A 129 0.52 13.18 6.03
CA ARG A 129 1.88 13.75 6.08
C ARG A 129 2.80 13.17 7.15
N ALA A 130 2.40 12.13 7.84
CA ALA A 130 3.28 11.44 8.77
C ALA A 130 4.32 10.60 8.03
N VAL A 131 5.54 10.55 8.56
CA VAL A 131 6.58 9.62 8.15
C VAL A 131 6.66 8.53 9.20
N VAL A 132 6.41 7.29 8.78
CA VAL A 132 6.46 6.12 9.66
C VAL A 132 7.55 5.16 9.23
N VAL A 133 8.23 4.55 10.21
CA VAL A 133 9.28 3.55 9.97
C VAL A 133 9.24 2.45 11.02
N GLY A 134 9.76 1.28 10.66
CA GLY A 134 10.01 0.18 11.56
C GLY A 134 8.97 -0.95 11.51
N ASN A 135 9.17 -1.96 12.36
CA ASN A 135 8.29 -3.11 12.53
C ASN A 135 8.01 -3.33 14.03
N PRO A 136 6.80 -3.03 14.55
CA PRO A 136 5.74 -2.31 13.84
C PRO A 136 6.10 -0.84 13.55
N ALA A 137 5.57 -0.29 12.46
CA ALA A 137 5.83 1.08 12.04
C ALA A 137 5.33 2.11 13.08
N LYS A 138 6.17 3.12 13.34
CA LYS A 138 5.88 4.24 14.25
C LYS A 138 6.17 5.57 13.58
N ILE A 139 5.42 6.60 13.96
CA ILE A 139 5.64 7.96 13.47
C ILE A 139 6.97 8.47 14.01
N ILE A 140 7.85 8.95 13.11
CA ILE A 140 9.11 9.58 13.45
C ILE A 140 9.09 11.09 13.24
N LYS A 141 8.29 11.58 12.28
CA LYS A 141 8.11 13.01 11.98
C LYS A 141 6.90 13.22 11.08
N TYR A 142 6.61 14.48 10.79
CA TYR A 142 5.67 14.90 9.75
C TYR A 142 6.42 15.65 8.66
N THR A 143 5.96 15.51 7.40
CA THR A 143 6.46 16.32 6.30
C THR A 143 5.87 17.73 6.39
N ASP A 144 6.72 18.75 6.21
CA ASP A 144 6.25 20.14 6.20
C ASP A 144 5.88 20.55 4.77
N ARG A 145 4.65 21.01 4.56
CA ARG A 145 4.21 21.53 3.25
C ARG A 145 4.77 22.92 2.96
N ASN A 146 5.22 23.65 3.97
CA ASN A 146 5.63 25.05 3.86
C ASN A 146 7.13 25.24 3.60
N LEU A 147 7.89 24.15 3.40
CA LEU A 147 9.29 24.27 3.01
C LEU A 147 9.42 24.99 1.66
N THR A 148 10.17 26.08 1.65
CA THR A 148 10.57 26.75 0.40
C THR A 148 11.37 25.79 -0.48
N LEU A 149 11.43 26.07 -1.78
CA LEU A 149 12.22 25.25 -2.72
C LEU A 149 13.69 25.12 -2.26
N LYS A 150 14.24 26.18 -1.67
CA LYS A 150 15.60 26.21 -1.12
C LYS A 150 15.78 25.25 0.06
N GLU A 151 14.83 25.22 0.97
CA GLU A 151 14.84 24.31 2.14
C GLU A 151 14.61 22.85 1.72
N LYS A 152 13.75 22.62 0.71
CA LYS A 152 13.57 21.29 0.12
C LYS A 152 14.87 20.76 -0.47
N LEU A 153 15.59 21.58 -1.25
CA LEU A 153 16.90 21.24 -1.82
C LEU A 153 17.95 21.01 -0.73
N PHE A 154 18.01 21.84 0.30
CA PHE A 154 18.94 21.70 1.41
C PHE A 154 18.74 20.39 2.20
N ASN A 155 17.49 19.98 2.42
CA ASN A 155 17.17 18.73 3.10
C ASN A 155 17.37 17.49 2.23
N TYR A 156 17.39 17.66 0.90
CA TYR A 156 17.65 16.57 -0.04
C TYR A 156 19.13 16.15 -0.07
N PHE A 157 20.06 17.08 0.24
CA PHE A 157 21.50 16.86 0.20
C PHE A 157 22.15 16.64 1.58
N LYS A 158 21.38 16.48 2.65
CA LYS A 158 21.83 16.04 3.98
C LYS A 158 21.56 14.56 4.20
#